data_734798f6a225a11d526ce42de56583e0
#
_entry.id   734798f6a225a11d526ce42de56583e0
#
_cell.length_a   1.000
_cell.length_b   1.000
_cell.length_c   1.000
_cell.angle_alpha   90.00
_cell.angle_beta   90.00
_cell.angle_gamma   90.00
#
_symmetry.space_group_name_H-M   'P 1'
#
loop_
_entity.id
_entity.type
_entity.pdbx_description
1 polymer ?
#
loop_
_entity_poly.entity_id
_entity_poly.type
_entity_poly.pdbx_seq_one_letter_code
_entity_poly.pdbx_strand_id
1 'polypeptide(L)'
;MLLLVGLGNPGRENAANRHNVGFLAVDAIARRHGFGPWRSRFQGMAGDGIVDGAKVLALKPMTFMNESGRAVGEAARFFRLDPADVLVLHDEIDLAAGKVRVKTGGGVAGHNGLRSIEAHLQSPEFRRVRIGVGHPGMRERVHGHVLSDFAKAEYAWIDPLLDAMADAFPLLAAGKDSDFMSRLAEATRPPKPPKPPRPGNEGEADRGDG
;
A
#
# COMPACT_ATOMS: atom_id res chain seq x y z
N MET A 1 7.40 -14.75 12.32
CA MET A 1 8.16 -13.97 11.31
C MET A 1 7.17 -13.48 10.27
N LEU A 2 7.26 -12.23 9.85
CA LEU A 2 6.35 -11.66 8.84
C LEU A 2 7.02 -11.68 7.46
N LEU A 3 6.30 -12.18 6.43
CA LEU A 3 6.67 -12.04 5.03
C LEU A 3 5.90 -10.85 4.43
N LEU A 4 6.60 -9.74 4.24
CA LEU A 4 6.08 -8.51 3.65
C LEU A 4 6.30 -8.55 2.13
N VAL A 5 5.24 -8.66 1.36
CA VAL A 5 5.29 -8.77 -0.10
C VAL A 5 4.77 -7.50 -0.74
N GLY A 6 5.55 -6.87 -1.61
CA GLY A 6 5.05 -5.86 -2.54
C GLY A 6 4.78 -6.48 -3.90
N LEU A 7 3.62 -6.21 -4.50
CA LEU A 7 3.33 -6.64 -5.86
C LEU A 7 3.75 -5.58 -6.89
N GLY A 8 4.23 -6.06 -8.04
CA GLY A 8 4.65 -5.26 -9.18
C GLY A 8 5.19 -6.15 -10.29
N ASN A 9 5.41 -5.57 -11.46
CA ASN A 9 6.12 -6.19 -12.58
C ASN A 9 7.58 -5.74 -12.59
N PRO A 10 8.53 -6.63 -12.90
CA PRO A 10 9.93 -6.26 -13.06
C PRO A 10 10.13 -5.37 -14.31
N GLY A 11 11.27 -4.67 -14.33
CA GLY A 11 11.66 -3.79 -15.43
C GLY A 11 11.54 -2.31 -15.07
N ARG A 12 12.47 -1.50 -15.61
CA ARG A 12 12.49 -0.06 -15.38
C ARG A 12 11.28 0.64 -15.97
N GLU A 13 10.77 0.12 -17.06
CA GLU A 13 9.57 0.58 -17.78
C GLU A 13 8.30 0.46 -16.95
N ASN A 14 8.29 -0.43 -15.96
CA ASN A 14 7.13 -0.65 -15.09
C ASN A 14 7.24 0.09 -13.75
N ALA A 15 8.38 0.69 -13.45
CA ALA A 15 8.70 1.21 -12.11
C ALA A 15 7.71 2.26 -11.60
N ALA A 16 7.10 3.06 -12.49
CA ALA A 16 6.14 4.11 -12.19
C ALA A 16 4.68 3.69 -12.42
N ASN A 17 4.43 2.45 -12.84
CA ASN A 17 3.07 1.97 -13.08
C ASN A 17 2.25 1.89 -11.79
N ARG A 18 0.93 2.08 -11.89
CA ARG A 18 -0.01 1.87 -10.77
C ARG A 18 0.07 0.46 -10.21
N HIS A 19 0.29 -0.52 -11.07
CA HIS A 19 0.43 -1.94 -10.68
C HIS A 19 1.68 -2.23 -9.83
N ASN A 20 2.64 -1.29 -9.81
CA ASN A 20 3.86 -1.37 -9.02
C ASN A 20 3.79 -0.61 -7.68
N VAL A 21 2.62 -0.08 -7.30
CA VAL A 21 2.48 0.63 -6.00
C VAL A 21 2.86 -0.24 -4.81
N GLY A 22 2.68 -1.57 -4.90
CA GLY A 22 3.14 -2.51 -3.89
C GLY A 22 4.67 -2.51 -3.74
N PHE A 23 5.42 -2.47 -4.85
CA PHE A 23 6.88 -2.33 -4.82
C PHE A 23 7.30 -1.02 -4.17
N LEU A 24 6.66 0.10 -4.57
CA LEU A 24 6.95 1.42 -4.02
C LEU A 24 6.72 1.46 -2.50
N ALA A 25 5.63 0.87 -2.03
CA ALA A 25 5.31 0.81 -0.60
C ALA A 25 6.33 -0.02 0.19
N VAL A 26 6.72 -1.18 -0.31
CA VAL A 26 7.73 -2.02 0.34
C VAL A 26 9.10 -1.34 0.34
N ASP A 27 9.49 -0.64 -0.75
CA ASP A 27 10.74 0.13 -0.80
C ASP A 27 10.74 1.28 0.22
N ALA A 28 9.62 1.99 0.39
CA ALA A 28 9.47 3.04 1.40
C ALA A 28 9.61 2.48 2.83
N ILE A 29 8.95 1.36 3.12
CA ILE A 29 9.03 0.66 4.41
C ILE A 29 10.47 0.19 4.67
N ALA A 30 11.09 -0.50 3.71
CA ALA A 30 12.43 -1.03 3.86
C ALA A 30 13.47 0.09 4.11
N ARG A 31 13.36 1.20 3.39
CA ARG A 31 14.20 2.38 3.59
C ARG A 31 14.03 3.00 4.97
N ARG A 32 12.79 3.17 5.42
CA ARG A 32 12.46 3.79 6.72
C ARG A 32 12.97 2.96 7.91
N HIS A 33 12.87 1.65 7.81
CA HIS A 33 13.22 0.73 8.89
C HIS A 33 14.60 0.09 8.72
N GLY A 34 15.41 0.57 7.78
CA GLY A 34 16.79 0.14 7.62
C GLY A 34 16.93 -1.35 7.30
N PHE A 35 16.04 -1.89 6.46
CA PHE A 35 16.15 -3.28 6.03
C PHE A 35 17.47 -3.49 5.31
N GLY A 36 18.09 -4.66 5.52
CA GLY A 36 19.39 -5.02 4.95
C GLY A 36 19.40 -5.00 3.41
N PRO A 37 20.56 -5.16 2.81
CA PRO A 37 20.69 -4.99 1.36
C PRO A 37 19.77 -5.97 0.62
N TRP A 38 19.13 -5.47 -0.42
CA TRP A 38 18.33 -6.29 -1.32
C TRP A 38 19.21 -7.34 -2.01
N ARG A 39 18.78 -8.59 -1.93
CA ARG A 39 19.48 -9.74 -2.53
C ARG A 39 18.52 -10.53 -3.41
N SER A 40 19.01 -11.08 -4.51
CA SER A 40 18.24 -12.00 -5.35
C SER A 40 18.03 -13.33 -4.62
N ARG A 41 16.75 -13.58 -4.19
CA ARG A 41 16.31 -14.81 -3.52
C ARG A 41 14.82 -15.04 -3.82
N PHE A 42 14.39 -16.29 -3.80
CA PHE A 42 12.98 -16.65 -3.97
C PHE A 42 12.37 -16.06 -5.25
N GLN A 43 13.09 -16.14 -6.36
CA GLN A 43 12.65 -15.54 -7.64
C GLN A 43 12.24 -14.04 -7.51
N GLY A 44 12.87 -13.32 -6.57
CA GLY A 44 12.59 -11.92 -6.26
C GLY A 44 13.78 -11.21 -5.66
N MET A 45 13.57 -9.97 -5.29
CA MET A 45 14.49 -9.20 -4.45
C MET A 45 13.99 -9.26 -3.01
N ALA A 46 14.83 -9.76 -2.11
CA ALA A 46 14.51 -9.93 -0.70
C ALA A 46 15.45 -9.10 0.20
N GLY A 47 14.90 -8.51 1.25
CA GLY A 47 15.65 -7.75 2.26
C GLY A 47 15.15 -8.09 3.66
N ASP A 48 16.06 -8.37 4.58
CA ASP A 48 15.73 -8.73 5.95
C ASP A 48 15.71 -7.47 6.84
N GLY A 49 14.76 -7.40 7.77
CA GLY A 49 14.65 -6.32 8.74
C GLY A 49 14.07 -6.77 10.08
N ILE A 50 14.20 -5.90 11.07
CA ILE A 50 13.57 -6.06 12.38
C ILE A 50 12.77 -4.81 12.68
N VAL A 51 11.49 -4.96 12.99
CA VAL A 51 10.59 -3.86 13.34
C VAL A 51 9.95 -4.18 14.68
N ASP A 52 10.20 -3.35 15.70
CA ASP A 52 9.74 -3.55 17.07
C ASP A 52 10.01 -4.98 17.61
N GLY A 53 11.19 -5.53 17.30
CA GLY A 53 11.60 -6.87 17.69
C GLY A 53 11.06 -8.01 16.81
N ALA A 54 10.12 -7.73 15.90
CA ALA A 54 9.61 -8.72 14.97
C ALA A 54 10.51 -8.85 13.72
N LYS A 55 10.87 -10.09 13.36
CA LYS A 55 11.61 -10.36 12.12
C LYS A 55 10.67 -10.19 10.92
N VAL A 56 11.11 -9.42 9.94
CA VAL A 56 10.40 -9.17 8.69
C VAL A 56 11.30 -9.51 7.52
N LEU A 57 10.80 -10.30 6.58
CA LEU A 57 11.39 -10.47 5.26
C LEU A 57 10.57 -9.67 4.26
N ALA A 58 11.12 -8.61 3.70
CA ALA A 58 10.53 -7.91 2.58
C ALA A 58 10.88 -8.66 1.28
N LEU A 59 9.88 -8.85 0.42
CA LEU A 59 10.01 -9.55 -0.87
C LEU A 59 9.30 -8.78 -1.97
N LYS A 60 10.04 -8.48 -3.03
CA LYS A 60 9.50 -8.00 -4.32
C LYS A 60 9.67 -9.14 -5.33
N PRO A 61 8.60 -9.85 -5.75
CA PRO A 61 8.67 -10.85 -6.82
C PRO A 61 9.24 -10.23 -8.09
N MET A 62 10.26 -10.86 -8.68
CA MET A 62 10.83 -10.44 -9.98
C MET A 62 10.30 -11.33 -11.11
N THR A 63 9.12 -11.90 -10.93
CA THR A 63 8.30 -12.57 -11.93
C THR A 63 7.29 -11.58 -12.52
N PHE A 64 6.64 -11.92 -13.62
CA PHE A 64 5.45 -11.21 -14.04
C PHE A 64 4.35 -11.31 -12.97
N MET A 65 3.43 -10.32 -12.95
CA MET A 65 2.38 -10.22 -11.94
C MET A 65 1.60 -11.53 -11.75
N ASN A 66 1.19 -12.18 -12.81
CA ASN A 66 0.43 -13.43 -12.78
C ASN A 66 1.23 -14.67 -12.29
N GLU A 67 2.52 -14.50 -12.03
CA GLU A 67 3.41 -15.53 -11.48
C GLU A 67 3.97 -15.17 -10.10
N SER A 68 3.50 -14.07 -9.48
CA SER A 68 4.00 -13.58 -8.17
C SER A 68 3.94 -14.65 -7.08
N GLY A 69 2.97 -15.55 -7.14
CA GLY A 69 2.83 -16.67 -6.20
C GLY A 69 4.00 -17.64 -6.17
N ARG A 70 4.78 -17.75 -7.25
CA ARG A 70 5.98 -18.62 -7.29
C ARG A 70 7.00 -18.12 -6.26
N ALA A 71 7.30 -16.83 -6.27
CA ALA A 71 8.22 -16.19 -5.33
C ALA A 71 7.72 -16.27 -3.89
N VAL A 72 6.45 -15.90 -3.67
CA VAL A 72 5.84 -15.90 -2.34
C VAL A 72 5.73 -17.31 -1.76
N GLY A 73 5.27 -18.29 -2.55
CA GLY A 73 5.18 -19.68 -2.12
C GLY A 73 6.55 -20.31 -1.84
N GLU A 74 7.60 -19.96 -2.60
CA GLU A 74 8.96 -20.42 -2.35
C GLU A 74 9.47 -19.90 -1.00
N ALA A 75 9.32 -18.59 -0.73
CA ALA A 75 9.71 -17.99 0.53
C ALA A 75 8.91 -18.54 1.72
N ALA A 76 7.60 -18.67 1.57
CA ALA A 76 6.73 -19.21 2.63
C ALA A 76 7.12 -20.65 3.00
N ARG A 77 7.35 -21.53 2.02
CA ARG A 77 7.80 -22.89 2.26
C ARG A 77 9.18 -22.95 2.92
N PHE A 78 10.11 -22.12 2.45
CA PHE A 78 11.48 -22.09 2.98
C PHE A 78 11.50 -21.73 4.48
N PHE A 79 10.69 -20.76 4.88
CA PHE A 79 10.61 -20.31 6.30
C PHE A 79 9.49 -21.03 7.08
N ARG A 80 8.74 -21.95 6.47
CA ARG A 80 7.61 -22.68 7.07
C ARG A 80 6.57 -21.70 7.64
N LEU A 81 6.20 -20.70 6.84
CA LEU A 81 5.21 -19.68 7.21
C LEU A 81 3.80 -20.16 6.89
N ASP A 82 2.87 -19.85 7.77
CA ASP A 82 1.46 -19.97 7.51
C ASP A 82 0.95 -18.83 6.62
N PRO A 83 -0.16 -19.00 5.89
CA PRO A 83 -0.74 -17.88 5.11
C PRO A 83 -0.98 -16.62 5.94
N ALA A 84 -1.31 -16.73 7.22
CA ALA A 84 -1.50 -15.61 8.15
C ALA A 84 -0.22 -14.80 8.41
N ASP A 85 0.97 -15.38 8.17
CA ASP A 85 2.26 -14.70 8.29
C ASP A 85 2.60 -13.88 7.04
N VAL A 86 1.78 -13.95 5.99
CA VAL A 86 2.00 -13.27 4.71
C VAL A 86 1.17 -11.99 4.64
N LEU A 87 1.82 -10.87 4.39
CA LEU A 87 1.22 -9.55 4.21
C LEU A 87 1.55 -9.03 2.81
N VAL A 88 0.53 -8.84 1.98
CA VAL A 88 0.68 -8.44 0.57
C VAL A 88 0.20 -7.01 0.36
N LEU A 89 1.06 -6.15 -0.17
CA LEU A 89 0.75 -4.78 -0.58
C LEU A 89 0.51 -4.77 -2.09
N HIS A 90 -0.65 -4.25 -2.51
CA HIS A 90 -1.04 -4.26 -3.92
C HIS A 90 -1.95 -3.09 -4.29
N ASP A 91 -2.06 -2.79 -5.57
CA ASP A 91 -3.02 -1.83 -6.12
C ASP A 91 -4.46 -2.35 -6.04
N GLU A 92 -5.40 -1.44 -5.81
CA GLU A 92 -6.82 -1.74 -5.74
C GLU A 92 -7.64 -0.70 -6.52
N ILE A 93 -8.29 -1.15 -7.58
CA ILE A 93 -9.08 -0.28 -8.45
C ILE A 93 -10.44 0.09 -7.86
N ASP A 94 -10.99 -0.73 -6.97
CA ASP A 94 -12.30 -0.48 -6.32
C ASP A 94 -12.19 0.52 -5.15
N LEU A 95 -10.99 0.97 -4.84
CA LEU A 95 -10.75 2.04 -3.87
C LEU A 95 -10.34 3.33 -4.58
N ALA A 96 -10.90 4.44 -4.13
CA ALA A 96 -10.48 5.76 -4.61
C ALA A 96 -8.97 5.95 -4.38
N ALA A 97 -8.33 6.71 -5.27
CA ALA A 97 -6.90 7.01 -5.19
C ALA A 97 -6.50 7.52 -3.80
N GLY A 98 -5.44 6.98 -3.24
CA GLY A 98 -4.94 7.33 -1.91
C GLY A 98 -5.69 6.72 -0.73
N LYS A 99 -6.77 5.95 -0.95
CA LYS A 99 -7.44 5.20 0.12
C LYS A 99 -6.76 3.87 0.37
N VAL A 100 -6.63 3.50 1.63
CA VAL A 100 -6.01 2.22 2.03
C VAL A 100 -6.98 1.42 2.88
N ARG A 101 -7.05 0.11 2.64
CA ARG A 101 -7.80 -0.85 3.45
C ARG A 101 -6.96 -2.09 3.69
N VAL A 102 -6.99 -2.59 4.91
CA VAL A 102 -6.41 -3.88 5.28
C VAL A 102 -7.52 -4.92 5.34
N LYS A 103 -7.25 -6.10 4.82
CA LYS A 103 -8.18 -7.22 4.79
C LYS A 103 -7.42 -8.54 4.90
N THR A 104 -8.03 -9.53 5.55
CA THR A 104 -7.58 -10.93 5.50
C THR A 104 -8.57 -11.74 4.68
N GLY A 105 -8.07 -12.61 3.84
CA GLY A 105 -8.90 -13.50 3.03
C GLY A 105 -9.78 -12.80 1.99
N GLY A 106 -10.74 -13.56 1.48
CA GLY A 106 -11.74 -13.12 0.50
C GLY A 106 -11.26 -13.12 -0.94
N GLY A 107 -12.14 -12.77 -1.87
CA GLY A 107 -11.89 -12.82 -3.32
C GLY A 107 -10.77 -11.88 -3.79
N VAL A 108 -10.21 -12.17 -4.95
CA VAL A 108 -9.04 -11.47 -5.54
C VAL A 108 -9.43 -10.30 -6.48
N ALA A 109 -10.72 -10.03 -6.67
CA ALA A 109 -11.25 -8.94 -7.50
C ALA A 109 -10.58 -8.83 -8.89
N GLY A 110 -10.22 -9.96 -9.49
CA GLY A 110 -9.54 -10.02 -10.80
C GLY A 110 -8.04 -9.73 -10.77
N HIS A 111 -7.44 -9.44 -9.62
CA HIS A 111 -6.01 -9.12 -9.50
C HIS A 111 -5.16 -10.39 -9.69
N ASN A 112 -4.41 -10.45 -10.80
CA ASN A 112 -3.65 -11.64 -11.20
C ASN A 112 -2.56 -12.04 -10.19
N GLY A 113 -1.90 -11.07 -9.55
CA GLY A 113 -0.90 -11.34 -8.52
C GLY A 113 -1.49 -12.02 -7.29
N LEU A 114 -2.64 -11.55 -6.82
CA LEU A 114 -3.34 -12.16 -5.69
C LEU A 114 -3.82 -13.56 -6.01
N ARG A 115 -4.37 -13.77 -7.22
CA ARG A 115 -4.78 -15.12 -7.70
C ARG A 115 -3.58 -16.08 -7.70
N SER A 116 -2.44 -15.63 -8.18
CA SER A 116 -1.21 -16.42 -8.19
C SER A 116 -0.74 -16.80 -6.78
N ILE A 117 -0.78 -15.83 -5.84
CA ILE A 117 -0.41 -16.07 -4.44
C ILE A 117 -1.35 -17.09 -3.79
N GLU A 118 -2.67 -16.90 -3.94
CA GLU A 118 -3.68 -17.81 -3.40
C GLU A 118 -3.45 -19.25 -3.88
N ALA A 119 -3.18 -19.42 -5.17
CA ALA A 119 -2.90 -20.74 -5.75
C ALA A 119 -1.64 -21.39 -5.16
N HIS A 120 -0.57 -20.62 -4.90
CA HIS A 120 0.70 -21.16 -4.40
C HIS A 120 0.74 -21.35 -2.89
N LEU A 121 -0.02 -20.55 -2.13
CA LEU A 121 -0.23 -20.74 -0.69
C LEU A 121 -1.34 -21.76 -0.39
N GLN A 122 -2.14 -22.15 -1.40
CA GLN A 122 -3.32 -23.01 -1.28
C GLN A 122 -4.33 -22.50 -0.23
N SER A 123 -4.38 -21.18 -0.05
CA SER A 123 -5.25 -20.52 0.92
C SER A 123 -5.46 -19.06 0.55
N PRO A 124 -6.68 -18.51 0.68
CA PRO A 124 -6.94 -17.08 0.58
C PRO A 124 -6.59 -16.31 1.87
N GLU A 125 -6.29 -16.99 2.97
CA GLU A 125 -6.22 -16.44 4.34
C GLU A 125 -4.90 -15.72 4.63
N PHE A 126 -4.39 -14.94 3.67
CA PHE A 126 -3.28 -14.02 3.88
C PHE A 126 -3.79 -12.57 3.99
N ARG A 127 -3.01 -11.74 4.69
CA ARG A 127 -3.35 -10.33 4.90
C ARG A 127 -2.99 -9.51 3.66
N ARG A 128 -3.81 -8.51 3.35
CA ARG A 128 -3.66 -7.65 2.18
C ARG A 128 -3.80 -6.19 2.57
N VAL A 129 -2.85 -5.37 2.15
CA VAL A 129 -2.97 -3.91 2.15
C VAL A 129 -3.39 -3.49 0.75
N ARG A 130 -4.64 -3.09 0.62
CA ARG A 130 -5.26 -2.64 -0.63
C ARG A 130 -5.01 -1.15 -0.77
N ILE A 131 -4.18 -0.76 -1.73
CA ILE A 131 -3.80 0.64 -1.99
C ILE A 131 -4.62 1.14 -3.16
N GLY A 132 -5.55 2.07 -2.92
CA GLY A 132 -6.44 2.62 -3.94
C GLY A 132 -5.67 3.39 -5.01
N VAL A 133 -5.89 3.00 -6.26
CA VAL A 133 -5.34 3.69 -7.45
C VAL A 133 -6.46 4.26 -8.34
N GLY A 134 -7.72 4.13 -7.89
CA GLY A 134 -8.89 4.57 -8.62
C GLY A 134 -9.27 3.65 -9.78
N HIS A 135 -10.50 3.81 -10.27
CA HIS A 135 -11.09 3.01 -11.35
C HIS A 135 -11.21 3.85 -12.63
N PRO A 136 -10.84 3.33 -13.81
CA PRO A 136 -10.89 4.08 -15.07
C PRO A 136 -12.31 4.28 -15.62
N GLY A 137 -13.35 3.88 -14.89
CA GLY A 137 -14.75 4.01 -15.27
C GLY A 137 -15.29 2.84 -16.12
N MET A 138 -14.47 2.22 -16.95
CA MET A 138 -14.86 1.12 -17.83
C MET A 138 -13.94 -0.09 -17.65
N ARG A 139 -14.54 -1.30 -17.64
CA ARG A 139 -13.80 -2.55 -17.42
C ARG A 139 -12.71 -2.80 -18.45
N GLU A 140 -12.95 -2.45 -19.69
CA GLU A 140 -12.02 -2.63 -20.81
C GLU A 140 -10.75 -1.78 -20.65
N ARG A 141 -10.83 -0.70 -19.87
CA ARG A 141 -9.71 0.21 -19.61
C ARG A 141 -8.87 -0.19 -18.39
N VAL A 142 -9.33 -1.14 -17.58
CA VAL A 142 -8.65 -1.53 -16.33
C VAL A 142 -7.21 -1.97 -16.59
N HIS A 143 -6.99 -2.86 -17.57
CA HIS A 143 -5.65 -3.34 -17.90
C HIS A 143 -4.69 -2.19 -18.26
N GLY A 144 -5.12 -1.29 -19.16
CA GLY A 144 -4.32 -0.11 -19.54
C GLY A 144 -4.10 0.86 -18.38
N HIS A 145 -5.09 1.01 -17.49
CA HIS A 145 -5.01 1.89 -16.33
C HIS A 145 -3.94 1.41 -15.34
N VAL A 146 -3.96 0.15 -14.94
CA VAL A 146 -2.99 -0.36 -13.95
C VAL A 146 -1.57 -0.44 -14.49
N LEU A 147 -1.41 -0.65 -15.79
CA LEU A 147 -0.11 -0.65 -16.49
C LEU A 147 0.36 0.74 -16.94
N SER A 148 -0.42 1.79 -16.71
CA SER A 148 0.02 3.16 -16.96
C SER A 148 0.73 3.75 -15.75
N ASP A 149 1.68 4.65 -16.02
CA ASP A 149 2.39 5.39 -15.01
C ASP A 149 1.46 6.32 -14.23
N PHE A 150 1.79 6.57 -12.98
CA PHE A 150 1.21 7.67 -12.24
C PHE A 150 1.53 9.00 -12.93
N ALA A 151 0.52 9.84 -13.11
CA ALA A 151 0.73 11.18 -13.61
C ALA A 151 1.52 12.01 -12.58
N LYS A 152 2.29 13.00 -13.04
CA LYS A 152 3.10 13.86 -12.17
C LYS A 152 2.29 14.48 -11.02
N ALA A 153 1.04 14.85 -11.27
CA ALA A 153 0.15 15.41 -10.25
C ALA A 153 -0.25 14.40 -9.16
N GLU A 154 -0.22 13.09 -9.46
CA GLU A 154 -0.60 12.06 -8.50
C GLU A 154 0.46 11.85 -7.41
N TYR A 155 1.71 12.24 -7.64
CA TYR A 155 2.76 12.18 -6.63
C TYR A 155 2.48 13.08 -5.43
N ALA A 156 1.60 14.08 -5.57
CA ALA A 156 1.15 14.90 -4.46
C ALA A 156 0.39 14.11 -3.37
N TRP A 157 -0.21 12.97 -3.71
CA TRP A 157 -0.85 12.09 -2.72
C TRP A 157 -0.09 10.78 -2.50
N ILE A 158 0.65 10.29 -3.51
CA ILE A 158 1.40 9.01 -3.42
C ILE A 158 2.55 9.14 -2.43
N ASP A 159 3.41 10.15 -2.57
CA ASP A 159 4.59 10.30 -1.73
C ASP A 159 4.22 10.44 -0.24
N PRO A 160 3.29 11.33 0.16
CA PRO A 160 2.83 11.39 1.55
C PRO A 160 2.18 10.09 2.04
N LEU A 161 1.47 9.37 1.16
CA LEU A 161 0.86 8.09 1.53
C LEU A 161 1.93 7.03 1.81
N LEU A 162 2.92 6.89 0.93
CA LEU A 162 4.01 5.93 1.10
C LEU A 162 4.84 6.22 2.36
N ASP A 163 5.10 7.49 2.65
CA ASP A 163 5.78 7.92 3.87
C ASP A 163 4.96 7.59 5.11
N ALA A 164 3.66 7.88 5.10
CA ALA A 164 2.74 7.55 6.19
C ALA A 164 2.63 6.03 6.40
N MET A 165 2.60 5.24 5.32
CA MET A 165 2.60 3.77 5.40
C MET A 165 3.89 3.25 6.04
N ALA A 166 5.04 3.82 5.67
CA ALA A 166 6.33 3.45 6.24
C ALA A 166 6.40 3.79 7.74
N ASP A 167 5.92 4.98 8.14
CA ASP A 167 5.87 5.41 9.54
C ASP A 167 4.94 4.55 10.40
N ALA A 168 3.79 4.17 9.85
CA ALA A 168 2.78 3.38 10.56
C ALA A 168 3.03 1.86 10.46
N PHE A 169 4.02 1.40 9.69
CA PHE A 169 4.28 -0.02 9.47
C PHE A 169 4.44 -0.85 10.75
N PRO A 170 5.05 -0.35 11.86
CA PRO A 170 5.10 -1.09 13.12
C PRO A 170 3.73 -1.55 13.62
N LEU A 171 2.69 -0.72 13.46
CA LEU A 171 1.31 -1.09 13.81
C LEU A 171 0.83 -2.27 12.95
N LEU A 172 1.10 -2.20 11.67
CA LEU A 172 0.72 -3.26 10.72
C LEU A 172 1.47 -4.56 10.99
N ALA A 173 2.77 -4.48 11.28
CA ALA A 173 3.59 -5.64 11.66
C ALA A 173 3.10 -6.30 12.96
N ALA A 174 2.58 -5.50 13.90
CA ALA A 174 1.98 -5.97 15.15
C ALA A 174 0.52 -6.48 15.00
N GLY A 175 -0.05 -6.50 13.79
CA GLY A 175 -1.42 -6.93 13.54
C GLY A 175 -2.49 -5.91 13.95
N LYS A 176 -2.12 -4.65 14.22
CA LYS A 176 -3.03 -3.56 14.59
C LYS A 176 -3.59 -2.85 13.35
N ASP A 177 -4.32 -3.60 12.53
CA ASP A 177 -4.78 -3.14 11.21
C ASP A 177 -5.67 -1.90 11.28
N SER A 178 -6.56 -1.82 12.28
CA SER A 178 -7.44 -0.66 12.46
C SER A 178 -6.66 0.61 12.84
N ASP A 179 -5.67 0.47 13.73
CA ASP A 179 -4.82 1.59 14.15
C ASP A 179 -3.96 2.09 12.98
N PHE A 180 -3.42 1.16 12.20
CA PHE A 180 -2.70 1.47 10.97
C PHE A 180 -3.58 2.29 10.00
N MET A 181 -4.78 1.81 9.69
CA MET A 181 -5.70 2.52 8.78
C MET A 181 -6.10 3.90 9.32
N SER A 182 -6.33 4.02 10.63
CA SER A 182 -6.67 5.29 11.29
C SER A 182 -5.51 6.28 11.20
N ARG A 183 -4.29 5.81 11.45
CA ARG A 183 -3.07 6.62 11.34
C ARG A 183 -2.85 7.15 9.93
N LEU A 184 -3.05 6.30 8.92
CA LEU A 184 -2.96 6.73 7.52
C LEU A 184 -4.02 7.78 7.17
N ALA A 185 -5.28 7.56 7.57
CA ALA A 185 -6.36 8.49 7.30
C ALA A 185 -6.14 9.86 7.94
N GLU A 186 -5.50 9.90 9.11
CA GLU A 186 -5.10 11.13 9.77
C GLU A 186 -3.95 11.84 9.03
N ALA A 187 -2.88 11.10 8.71
CA ALA A 187 -1.68 11.63 8.08
C ALA A 187 -1.94 12.15 6.64
N THR A 188 -2.88 11.55 5.91
CA THR A 188 -3.23 11.92 4.54
C THR A 188 -4.47 12.81 4.44
N ARG A 189 -4.97 13.33 5.57
CA ARG A 189 -6.13 14.24 5.57
C ARG A 189 -5.77 15.56 4.89
N PRO A 190 -6.59 16.03 3.92
CA PRO A 190 -6.39 17.37 3.36
C PRO A 190 -6.45 18.43 4.46
N PRO A 191 -5.68 19.53 4.35
CA PRO A 191 -5.78 20.64 5.29
C PRO A 191 -7.22 21.15 5.38
N LYS A 192 -7.68 21.45 6.61
CA LYS A 192 -9.00 22.05 6.80
C LYS A 192 -9.08 23.35 6.00
N PRO A 193 -10.17 23.60 5.27
CA PRO A 193 -10.37 24.89 4.65
C PRO A 193 -10.31 26.00 5.73
N PRO A 194 -9.77 27.19 5.41
CA PRO A 194 -9.74 28.30 6.35
C PRO A 194 -11.16 28.58 6.85
N LYS A 195 -11.29 28.80 8.17
CA LYS A 195 -12.58 29.24 8.73
C LYS A 195 -13.05 30.48 8.00
N PRO A 196 -14.33 30.57 7.59
CA PRO A 196 -14.87 31.80 7.05
C PRO A 196 -14.66 32.93 8.08
N PRO A 197 -14.36 34.16 7.65
CA PRO A 197 -14.24 35.29 8.55
C PRO A 197 -15.52 35.39 9.39
N ARG A 198 -15.36 35.64 10.69
CA ARG A 198 -16.52 35.90 11.56
C ARG A 198 -17.25 37.11 10.98
N PRO A 199 -18.61 37.06 10.87
CA PRO A 199 -19.35 38.23 10.48
C PRO A 199 -18.98 39.36 11.46
N GLY A 200 -18.54 40.49 10.90
CA GLY A 200 -18.19 41.65 11.67
C GLY A 200 -19.39 42.11 12.51
N ASN A 201 -19.14 42.44 13.76
CA ASN A 201 -20.11 43.05 14.63
C ASN A 201 -20.36 44.46 14.09
N GLU A 202 -21.18 44.58 13.02
CA GLU A 202 -21.68 45.89 12.55
C GLU A 202 -22.86 46.24 13.45
N GLY A 203 -22.69 47.22 14.27
CA GLY A 203 -23.85 47.91 14.80
C GLY A 203 -23.82 48.23 16.28
N GLU A 204 -22.97 49.15 16.68
CA GLU A 204 -23.33 50.12 17.70
C GLU A 204 -22.91 51.51 17.17
N ALA A 205 -23.67 51.99 16.18
CA ALA A 205 -23.64 53.39 15.82
C ALA A 205 -24.60 54.10 16.76
N ASP A 206 -24.01 54.80 17.71
CA ASP A 206 -24.35 56.13 18.20
C ASP A 206 -25.80 56.57 18.03
N ARG A 207 -26.59 56.49 19.09
CA ARG A 207 -27.75 57.35 19.31
C ARG A 207 -27.31 58.43 20.26
N GLY A 208 -26.61 59.43 19.68
CA GLY A 208 -26.37 60.72 20.30
C GLY A 208 -27.64 61.49 20.39
N ASP A 209 -27.89 62.05 21.57
CA ASP A 209 -28.85 63.05 21.99
C ASP A 209 -28.86 64.30 21.10
N GLY A 210 -30.04 64.87 20.92
CA GLY A 210 -30.33 66.15 20.44
C GLY A 210 -31.76 66.56 20.69
#